data_c9fb6e5445333242bbc67e3d039f1da9
#
_entry.id   c9fb6e5445333242bbc67e3d039f1da9
#
_cell.length_a   1.000
_cell.length_b   1.000
_cell.length_c   1.000
_cell.angle_alpha   90.00
_cell.angle_beta   90.00
_cell.angle_gamma   90.00
#
_symmetry.space_group_name_H-M   'P 1'
#
loop_
_entity.id
_entity.type
_entity.pdbx_description
1 polymer ?
#
loop_
_entity_poly.entity_id
_entity_poly.type
_entity_poly.pdbx_seq_one_letter_code
_entity_poly.pdbx_strand_id
1 'polypeptide(L)'
;MLINTLTLNPAIDKVFYIEKLEKNVTSRIKGSTETIGGKGTHVSINLKLLGMNSRLFGITHGETGKKIIEYLNSDDLDVAFVERDQANSRTNYLLVETETHDCTVVAEKGVQLSDEDINEIISVMRSNIDEGDFLVLSGDASNCPPSVYNRILDALKD
;
A
#
# COMPACT_ATOMS: atom_id res chain seq x y z
N MET A 1 -10.24 -3.00 -21.65
CA MET A 1 -10.80 -2.43 -20.42
C MET A 1 -10.10 -3.10 -19.25
N LEU A 2 -9.23 -2.37 -18.57
CA LEU A 2 -8.42 -2.83 -17.45
C LEU A 2 -8.90 -2.14 -16.16
N ILE A 3 -8.67 -2.75 -15.01
CA ILE A 3 -8.91 -2.10 -13.70
C ILE A 3 -7.57 -1.61 -13.18
N ASN A 4 -7.43 -0.30 -13.09
CA ASN A 4 -6.25 0.35 -12.54
C ASN A 4 -6.50 0.69 -11.07
N THR A 5 -5.55 0.41 -10.20
CA THR A 5 -5.65 0.71 -8.77
C THR A 5 -4.48 1.58 -8.35
N LEU A 6 -4.67 2.40 -7.34
CA LEU A 6 -3.62 3.28 -6.83
C LEU A 6 -3.45 3.10 -5.33
N THR A 7 -2.19 3.00 -4.89
CA THR A 7 -1.80 3.06 -3.48
C THR A 7 -0.72 4.11 -3.26
N LEU A 8 -1.06 5.18 -2.53
CA LEU A 8 -0.12 6.28 -2.23
C LEU A 8 0.68 6.06 -0.94
N ASN A 9 0.30 5.08 -0.15
CA ASN A 9 0.94 4.80 1.14
C ASN A 9 0.98 3.29 1.42
N PRO A 10 1.65 2.51 0.54
CA PRO A 10 1.81 1.06 0.74
C PRO A 10 2.62 0.78 2.02
N ALA A 11 2.49 -0.43 2.54
CA ALA A 11 3.12 -0.83 3.79
C ALA A 11 3.57 -2.29 3.76
N ILE A 12 4.47 -2.63 4.65
CA ILE A 12 4.64 -4.00 5.14
C ILE A 12 3.84 -4.14 6.44
N ASP A 13 2.99 -5.14 6.52
CA ASP A 13 2.24 -5.46 7.72
C ASP A 13 2.92 -6.62 8.46
N LYS A 14 3.48 -6.34 9.64
CA LYS A 14 4.07 -7.33 10.54
C LYS A 14 3.03 -7.75 11.57
N VAL A 15 2.57 -8.98 11.46
CA VAL A 15 1.58 -9.54 12.37
C VAL A 15 2.30 -10.34 13.45
N PHE A 16 2.06 -9.97 14.70
CA PHE A 16 2.60 -10.66 15.88
C PHE A 16 1.47 -11.28 16.67
N TYR A 17 1.55 -12.57 16.91
CA TYR A 17 0.61 -13.29 17.75
C TYR A 17 1.15 -13.28 19.18
N ILE A 18 0.36 -12.72 20.10
CA ILE A 18 0.65 -12.62 21.52
C ILE A 18 -0.49 -13.24 22.32
N GLU A 19 -0.27 -13.56 23.58
CA GLU A 19 -1.33 -14.09 24.44
C GLU A 19 -2.36 -13.00 24.74
N LYS A 20 -1.88 -11.90 25.31
CA LYS A 20 -2.66 -10.73 25.69
C LYS A 20 -1.80 -9.48 25.66
N LEU A 21 -2.38 -8.36 25.28
CA LEU A 21 -1.72 -7.04 25.31
C LEU A 21 -2.10 -6.31 26.61
N GLU A 22 -1.12 -6.11 27.48
CA GLU A 22 -1.32 -5.37 28.71
C GLU A 22 -0.30 -4.24 28.83
N LYS A 23 -0.74 -3.09 29.35
CA LYS A 23 0.16 -1.94 29.59
C LYS A 23 1.14 -2.28 30.71
N ASN A 24 2.40 -1.84 30.52
CA ASN A 24 3.49 -2.05 31.48
C ASN A 24 3.86 -3.50 31.78
N VAL A 25 3.43 -4.43 30.95
CA VAL A 25 3.76 -5.85 31.03
C VAL A 25 4.51 -6.27 29.77
N THR A 26 5.52 -7.13 29.92
CA THR A 26 6.24 -7.69 28.78
C THR A 26 5.41 -8.81 28.17
N SER A 27 4.81 -8.55 27.00
CA SER A 27 4.19 -9.59 26.18
C SER A 27 5.24 -10.26 25.30
N ARG A 28 5.19 -11.59 25.20
CA ARG A 28 6.09 -12.36 24.36
C ARG A 28 5.39 -12.80 23.09
N ILE A 29 6.08 -12.64 21.96
CA ILE A 29 5.59 -13.07 20.66
C ILE A 29 5.60 -14.60 20.62
N LYS A 30 4.45 -15.22 20.33
CA LYS A 30 4.26 -16.67 20.14
C LYS A 30 4.50 -17.08 18.69
N GLY A 31 4.30 -16.19 17.76
CA GLY A 31 4.50 -16.39 16.34
C GLY A 31 4.39 -15.06 15.58
N SER A 32 4.90 -15.03 14.38
CA SER A 32 4.78 -13.83 13.52
C SER A 32 4.62 -14.22 12.07
N THR A 33 3.93 -13.37 11.33
CA THR A 33 3.86 -13.41 9.87
C THR A 33 4.10 -12.01 9.33
N GLU A 34 4.46 -11.94 8.07
CA GLU A 34 4.62 -10.68 7.38
C GLU A 34 3.84 -10.74 6.06
N THR A 35 3.17 -9.67 5.73
CA THR A 35 2.39 -9.56 4.50
C THR A 35 2.44 -8.13 3.99
N ILE A 36 1.93 -7.93 2.79
CA ILE A 36 1.82 -6.59 2.22
C ILE A 36 0.57 -5.90 2.73
N GLY A 37 0.71 -4.61 3.05
CA GLY A 37 -0.39 -3.72 3.41
C GLY A 37 -0.65 -2.66 2.35
N GLY A 38 -1.71 -1.89 2.59
CA GLY A 38 -2.17 -0.84 1.68
C GLY A 38 -3.48 -1.22 0.99
N LYS A 39 -4.49 -0.36 1.13
CA LYS A 39 -5.84 -0.68 0.63
C LYS A 39 -5.90 -0.80 -0.88
N GLY A 40 -5.19 0.08 -1.62
CA GLY A 40 -5.09 -0.02 -3.07
C GLY A 40 -4.41 -1.33 -3.51
N THR A 41 -3.38 -1.76 -2.78
CA THR A 41 -2.70 -3.04 -2.97
C THR A 41 -3.66 -4.22 -2.79
N HIS A 42 -4.43 -4.21 -1.70
CA HIS A 42 -5.41 -5.27 -1.44
C HIS A 42 -6.52 -5.33 -2.50
N VAL A 43 -6.87 -4.21 -3.14
CA VAL A 43 -7.82 -4.24 -4.27
C VAL A 43 -7.25 -5.09 -5.41
N SER A 44 -6.01 -4.84 -5.84
CA SER A 44 -5.37 -5.63 -6.92
C SER A 44 -5.20 -7.10 -6.55
N ILE A 45 -4.78 -7.41 -5.32
CA ILE A 45 -4.66 -8.79 -4.84
C ILE A 45 -6.02 -9.51 -4.91
N ASN A 46 -7.09 -8.86 -4.42
CA ASN A 46 -8.42 -9.47 -4.44
C ASN A 46 -8.98 -9.61 -5.87
N LEU A 47 -8.74 -8.64 -6.76
CA LEU A 47 -9.11 -8.76 -8.17
C LEU A 47 -8.44 -9.98 -8.80
N LYS A 48 -7.14 -10.20 -8.53
CA LYS A 48 -6.42 -11.38 -9.01
C LYS A 48 -7.02 -12.68 -8.48
N LEU A 49 -7.37 -12.74 -7.19
CA LEU A 49 -8.03 -13.91 -6.59
C LEU A 49 -9.39 -14.20 -7.24
N LEU A 50 -10.06 -13.17 -7.76
CA LEU A 50 -11.31 -13.28 -8.51
C LEU A 50 -11.09 -13.59 -10.00
N GLY A 51 -9.85 -13.80 -10.43
CA GLY A 51 -9.51 -14.08 -11.84
C GLY A 51 -9.55 -12.85 -12.75
N MET A 52 -9.50 -11.64 -12.18
CA MET A 52 -9.53 -10.39 -12.91
C MET A 52 -8.13 -9.78 -12.99
N ASN A 53 -7.78 -9.24 -14.16
CA ASN A 53 -6.53 -8.51 -14.33
C ASN A 53 -6.67 -7.06 -13.84
N SER A 54 -5.64 -6.58 -13.17
CA SER A 54 -5.52 -5.18 -12.77
C SER A 54 -4.08 -4.72 -12.85
N ARG A 55 -3.87 -3.42 -13.02
CA ARG A 55 -2.56 -2.77 -12.86
C ARG A 55 -2.57 -1.93 -11.61
N LEU A 56 -1.54 -2.12 -10.78
CA LEU A 56 -1.37 -1.39 -9.52
C LEU A 56 -0.31 -0.32 -9.67
N PHE A 57 -0.72 0.93 -9.46
CA PHE A 57 0.15 2.10 -9.37
C PHE A 57 0.46 2.45 -7.93
N GLY A 58 1.61 3.07 -7.70
CA GLY A 58 1.97 3.55 -6.38
C GLY A 58 3.35 4.18 -6.34
N ILE A 59 3.80 4.45 -5.13
CA ILE A 59 5.15 4.90 -4.84
C ILE A 59 5.71 4.15 -3.66
N THR A 60 6.97 3.77 -3.75
CA THR A 60 7.70 3.08 -2.68
C THR A 60 9.01 3.78 -2.38
N HIS A 61 9.52 3.56 -1.16
CA HIS A 61 10.71 4.23 -0.65
C HIS A 61 11.64 3.24 0.04
N GLY A 62 12.93 3.33 -0.29
CA GLY A 62 14.03 2.64 0.38
C GLY A 62 13.91 1.11 0.41
N GLU A 63 14.55 0.49 1.39
CA GLU A 63 14.61 -0.98 1.51
C GLU A 63 13.22 -1.61 1.77
N THR A 64 12.38 -0.96 2.56
CA THR A 64 11.00 -1.43 2.77
C THR A 64 10.20 -1.35 1.47
N GLY A 65 10.47 -0.31 0.66
CA GLY A 65 9.87 -0.17 -0.67
C GLY A 65 10.26 -1.28 -1.63
N LYS A 66 11.54 -1.62 -1.70
CA LYS A 66 12.05 -2.75 -2.52
C LYS A 66 11.39 -4.06 -2.12
N LYS A 67 11.26 -4.30 -0.81
CA LYS A 67 10.59 -5.47 -0.28
C LYS A 67 9.10 -5.53 -0.67
N ILE A 68 8.40 -4.40 -0.68
CA ILE A 68 7.03 -4.31 -1.18
C ILE A 68 6.96 -4.74 -2.64
N ILE A 69 7.85 -4.23 -3.49
CA ILE A 69 7.90 -4.60 -4.91
C ILE A 69 8.21 -6.10 -5.09
N GLU A 70 9.12 -6.67 -4.29
CA GLU A 70 9.40 -8.11 -4.30
C GLU A 70 8.16 -8.94 -3.99
N TYR A 71 7.39 -8.59 -2.96
CA TYR A 71 6.12 -9.26 -2.63
C TYR A 71 5.11 -9.17 -3.78
N LEU A 72 4.92 -7.97 -4.35
CA LEU A 72 3.98 -7.76 -5.46
C LEU A 72 4.37 -8.58 -6.69
N ASN A 73 5.67 -8.66 -6.99
CA ASN A 73 6.19 -9.45 -8.09
C ASN A 73 6.05 -10.97 -7.82
N SER A 74 6.26 -11.41 -6.56
CA SER A 74 6.09 -12.83 -6.21
C SER A 74 4.63 -13.27 -6.33
N ASP A 75 3.70 -12.34 -6.14
CA ASP A 75 2.27 -12.56 -6.35
C ASP A 75 1.87 -12.38 -7.83
N ASP A 76 2.84 -12.15 -8.74
CA ASP A 76 2.62 -11.99 -10.19
C ASP A 76 1.55 -10.92 -10.48
N LEU A 77 1.63 -9.77 -9.82
CA LEU A 77 0.79 -8.60 -10.06
C LEU A 77 1.44 -7.69 -11.11
N ASP A 78 0.62 -7.12 -11.99
CA ASP A 78 1.08 -6.06 -12.91
C ASP A 78 1.20 -4.75 -12.13
N VAL A 79 2.43 -4.28 -11.94
CA VAL A 79 2.76 -3.12 -11.12
C VAL A 79 3.49 -2.04 -11.91
N ALA A 80 3.16 -0.78 -11.64
CA ALA A 80 3.81 0.39 -12.21
C ALA A 80 4.05 1.42 -11.10
N PHE A 81 5.13 1.22 -10.36
CA PHE A 81 5.49 2.04 -9.20
C PHE A 81 6.58 3.07 -9.53
N VAL A 82 6.47 4.22 -8.90
CA VAL A 82 7.59 5.14 -8.71
C VAL A 82 8.41 4.65 -7.53
N GLU A 83 9.70 4.48 -7.71
CA GLU A 83 10.60 4.01 -6.67
C GLU A 83 11.57 5.12 -6.25
N ARG A 84 11.82 5.24 -4.95
CA ARG A 84 12.75 6.21 -4.35
C ARG A 84 13.72 5.49 -3.43
N ASP A 85 14.99 5.83 -3.52
CA ASP A 85 16.02 5.25 -2.63
C ASP A 85 16.07 5.93 -1.26
N GLN A 86 15.43 7.08 -1.11
CA GLN A 86 15.45 7.86 0.13
C GLN A 86 14.28 7.49 1.04
N ALA A 87 14.51 7.58 2.35
CA ALA A 87 13.55 7.18 3.38
C ALA A 87 13.17 5.69 3.30
N ASN A 88 12.06 5.29 3.91
CA ASN A 88 11.51 3.95 3.81
C ASN A 88 9.98 4.01 3.76
N SER A 89 9.37 3.17 2.95
CA SER A 89 7.95 2.90 3.05
C SER A 89 7.61 2.39 4.45
N ARG A 90 6.40 2.65 4.89
CA ARG A 90 5.97 2.37 6.26
C ARG A 90 5.84 0.89 6.57
N THR A 91 5.96 0.58 7.85
CA THR A 91 5.62 -0.71 8.44
C THR A 91 4.44 -0.52 9.40
N ASN A 92 3.48 -1.41 9.36
CA ASN A 92 2.45 -1.52 10.39
C ASN A 92 2.74 -2.73 11.27
N TYR A 93 2.45 -2.62 12.55
CA TYR A 93 2.62 -3.67 13.53
C TYR A 93 1.23 -4.05 14.03
N LEU A 94 0.81 -5.28 13.73
CA LEU A 94 -0.48 -5.83 14.12
C LEU A 94 -0.27 -6.79 15.28
N LEU A 95 -0.77 -6.45 16.44
CA LEU A 95 -0.71 -7.28 17.65
C LEU A 95 -2.02 -8.04 17.76
N VAL A 96 -2.00 -9.33 17.47
CA VAL A 96 -3.18 -10.21 17.49
C VAL A 96 -3.15 -11.03 18.78
N GLU A 97 -4.16 -10.84 19.61
CA GLU A 97 -4.33 -11.58 20.85
C GLU A 97 -4.93 -12.96 20.57
N THR A 98 -4.24 -14.01 21.00
CA THR A 98 -4.66 -15.40 20.69
C THR A 98 -5.86 -15.85 21.51
N GLU A 99 -6.15 -15.21 22.63
CA GLU A 99 -7.28 -15.56 23.51
C GLU A 99 -8.58 -14.88 23.07
N THR A 100 -8.54 -13.58 22.76
CA THR A 100 -9.73 -12.78 22.44
C THR A 100 -9.95 -12.61 20.95
N HIS A 101 -8.90 -12.86 20.13
CA HIS A 101 -8.84 -12.55 18.69
C HIS A 101 -8.93 -11.05 18.37
N ASP A 102 -8.68 -10.19 19.37
CA ASP A 102 -8.57 -8.76 19.16
C ASP A 102 -7.27 -8.43 18.41
N CYS A 103 -7.31 -7.34 17.65
CA CYS A 103 -6.14 -6.85 16.92
C CYS A 103 -5.90 -5.37 17.23
N THR A 104 -4.75 -5.09 17.81
CA THR A 104 -4.27 -3.71 18.00
C THR A 104 -3.25 -3.38 16.92
N VAL A 105 -3.50 -2.29 16.19
CA VAL A 105 -2.61 -1.84 15.12
C VAL A 105 -1.80 -0.64 15.58
N VAL A 106 -0.49 -0.75 15.47
CA VAL A 106 0.46 0.36 15.63
C VAL A 106 1.06 0.64 14.25
N ALA A 107 0.67 1.75 13.64
CA ALA A 107 1.04 2.08 12.28
C ALA A 107 2.08 3.21 12.23
N GLU A 108 3.10 3.04 11.40
CA GLU A 108 4.00 4.14 11.06
C GLU A 108 3.29 5.13 10.12
N LYS A 109 3.70 6.39 10.18
CA LYS A 109 3.30 7.38 9.17
C LYS A 109 4.06 7.07 7.88
N GLY A 110 3.39 7.21 6.75
CA GLY A 110 4.07 7.13 5.46
C GLY A 110 5.04 8.30 5.22
N VAL A 111 5.90 8.13 4.24
CA VAL A 111 6.75 9.22 3.73
C VAL A 111 5.87 10.31 3.15
N GLN A 112 6.09 11.55 3.56
CA GLN A 112 5.36 12.70 2.99
C GLN A 112 5.72 12.86 1.52
N LEU A 113 4.75 12.74 0.64
CA LEU A 113 4.96 12.88 -0.79
C LEU A 113 5.08 14.34 -1.19
N SER A 114 6.08 14.63 -2.01
CA SER A 114 6.29 15.92 -2.63
C SER A 114 5.37 16.13 -3.85
N ASP A 115 5.31 17.35 -4.33
CA ASP A 115 4.63 17.66 -5.60
C ASP A 115 5.29 16.94 -6.78
N GLU A 116 6.60 16.75 -6.74
CA GLU A 116 7.36 16.01 -7.74
C GLU A 116 6.96 14.54 -7.78
N ASP A 117 6.86 13.89 -6.62
CA ASP A 117 6.39 12.51 -6.51
C ASP A 117 4.99 12.33 -7.10
N ILE A 118 4.08 13.24 -6.75
CA ILE A 118 2.70 13.19 -7.24
C ILE A 118 2.66 13.41 -8.77
N ASN A 119 3.46 14.33 -9.31
CA ASN A 119 3.53 14.57 -10.75
C ASN A 119 4.09 13.36 -11.50
N GLU A 120 5.10 12.69 -10.94
CA GLU A 120 5.67 11.49 -11.55
C GLU A 120 4.68 10.32 -11.54
N ILE A 121 3.97 10.11 -10.42
CA ILE A 121 2.87 9.12 -10.36
C ILE A 121 1.83 9.41 -11.45
N ILE A 122 1.39 10.66 -11.59
CA ILE A 122 0.44 11.09 -12.64
C ILE A 122 1.00 10.78 -14.03
N SER A 123 2.27 11.08 -14.29
CA SER A 123 2.93 10.81 -15.56
C SER A 123 2.94 9.31 -15.88
N VAL A 124 3.30 8.48 -14.89
CA VAL A 124 3.27 7.01 -15.05
C VAL A 124 1.85 6.52 -15.33
N MET A 125 0.85 7.04 -14.62
CA MET A 125 -0.56 6.67 -14.83
C MET A 125 -1.05 7.07 -16.23
N ARG A 126 -0.78 8.29 -16.67
CA ARG A 126 -1.14 8.78 -18.02
C ARG A 126 -0.57 7.92 -19.14
N SER A 127 0.63 7.40 -18.95
CA SER A 127 1.31 6.57 -19.96
C SER A 127 0.79 5.13 -20.01
N ASN A 128 -0.06 4.73 -19.07
CA ASN A 128 -0.43 3.34 -18.87
C ASN A 128 -1.95 3.10 -18.70
N ILE A 129 -2.75 4.15 -18.64
CA ILE A 129 -4.22 4.06 -18.53
C ILE A 129 -4.81 4.45 -19.88
N ASP A 130 -5.63 3.59 -20.43
CA ASP A 130 -6.33 3.82 -21.69
C ASP A 130 -7.76 4.34 -21.46
N GLU A 131 -8.30 4.99 -22.49
CA GLU A 131 -9.71 5.41 -22.49
C GLU A 131 -10.64 4.20 -22.32
N GLY A 132 -11.57 4.31 -21.38
CA GLY A 132 -12.51 3.23 -21.05
C GLY A 132 -12.03 2.29 -19.96
N ASP A 133 -10.83 2.50 -19.41
CA ASP A 133 -10.37 1.77 -18.25
C ASP A 133 -11.03 2.28 -16.95
N PHE A 134 -11.08 1.42 -15.95
CA PHE A 134 -11.50 1.82 -14.59
C PHE A 134 -10.31 2.26 -13.76
N LEU A 135 -10.53 3.25 -12.90
CA LEU A 135 -9.55 3.68 -11.89
C LEU A 135 -10.15 3.58 -10.50
N VAL A 136 -9.50 2.82 -9.63
CA VAL A 136 -9.85 2.67 -8.21
C VAL A 136 -8.85 3.44 -7.36
N LEU A 137 -9.31 4.50 -6.73
CA LEU A 137 -8.55 5.28 -5.74
C LEU A 137 -8.95 4.80 -4.36
N SER A 138 -8.05 4.17 -3.64
CA SER A 138 -8.36 3.55 -2.35
C SER A 138 -7.23 3.70 -1.34
N GLY A 139 -7.59 3.92 -0.10
CA GLY A 139 -6.69 3.87 1.03
C GLY A 139 -6.36 5.22 1.64
N ASP A 140 -5.44 5.14 2.59
CA ASP A 140 -4.95 6.29 3.31
C ASP A 140 -3.97 7.09 2.43
N ALA A 141 -4.23 8.37 2.29
CA ALA A 141 -3.38 9.35 1.63
C ALA A 141 -2.98 10.48 2.62
N SER A 142 -2.92 10.18 3.92
CA SER A 142 -2.56 11.14 4.97
C SER A 142 -1.12 11.69 4.82
N ASN A 143 -0.31 11.01 4.03
CA ASN A 143 1.02 11.44 3.62
C ASN A 143 1.02 12.36 2.37
N CYS A 144 -0.14 12.84 1.95
CA CYS A 144 -0.32 13.71 0.80
C CYS A 144 -1.18 14.92 1.18
N PRO A 145 -1.19 16.00 0.34
CA PRO A 145 -2.18 17.05 0.47
C PRO A 145 -3.62 16.49 0.36
N PRO A 146 -4.59 17.04 1.10
CA PRO A 146 -5.98 16.52 1.10
C PRO A 146 -6.64 16.45 -0.29
N SER A 147 -6.19 17.26 -1.24
CA SER A 147 -6.69 17.31 -2.61
C SER A 147 -6.02 16.33 -3.58
N VAL A 148 -5.13 15.46 -3.11
CA VAL A 148 -4.30 14.61 -4.00
C VAL A 148 -5.13 13.78 -4.98
N TYR A 149 -6.20 13.16 -4.53
CA TYR A 149 -7.05 12.36 -5.42
C TYR A 149 -7.77 13.21 -6.47
N ASN A 150 -8.25 14.41 -6.12
CA ASN A 150 -8.83 15.33 -7.09
C ASN A 150 -7.80 15.77 -8.12
N ARG A 151 -6.58 16.11 -7.69
CA ARG A 151 -5.46 16.47 -8.58
C ARG A 151 -5.15 15.35 -9.57
N ILE A 152 -5.10 14.09 -9.11
CA ILE A 152 -4.87 12.92 -9.96
C ILE A 152 -6.02 12.77 -10.98
N LEU A 153 -7.27 12.82 -10.51
CA LEU A 153 -8.45 12.70 -11.38
C LEU A 153 -8.52 13.80 -12.44
N ASP A 154 -8.26 15.04 -12.05
CA ASP A 154 -8.27 16.18 -12.99
C ASP A 154 -7.16 16.04 -14.02
N ALA A 155 -5.98 15.57 -13.60
CA ALA A 155 -4.87 15.34 -14.51
C ALA A 155 -5.10 14.18 -15.49
N LEU A 156 -5.94 13.20 -15.19
CA LEU A 156 -6.24 12.05 -16.05
C LEU A 156 -7.45 12.26 -16.97
N LYS A 157 -8.19 13.37 -16.85
CA LYS A 157 -9.33 13.69 -17.73
C LYS A 157 -8.93 14.26 -19.08
N ASP A 158 -7.71 14.82 -19.18
CA ASP A 158 -7.15 15.45 -20.37
C ASP A 158 -6.29 14.45 -21.18
#